data_ed3dbb18bd2b2bb22504aff86d99c00e
#
_entry.id   ed3dbb18bd2b2bb22504aff86d99c00e
#
_cell.length_a   1.000
_cell.length_b   1.000
_cell.length_c   1.000
_cell.angle_alpha   90.00
_cell.angle_beta   90.00
_cell.angle_gamma   90.00
#
_symmetry.space_group_name_H-M   'P 1'
#
loop_
_entity.id
_entity.type
_entity.pdbx_description
1 polymer ?
#
loop_
_entity_poly.entity_id
_entity_poly.type
_entity_poly.pdbx_seq_one_letter_code
_entity_poly.pdbx_strand_id
1 'polypeptide(L)'
;MNIIEINRKNLKLTQMILNFMGSIKYWGIDCFKYRKITSKNQDLKNICQLNTCYILGNGPSLKNVDISLLQGKDVITVNKFIKTNLFEQVKPKYHVVIDKYILEEISEDIERELQRTDSSTIFILHRSAIKRFQKYNRARFVMSLQNGFENSSVLQ
;
A
#
# COMPACT_ATOMS: atom_id res chain seq x y z
N MET A 1 -28.99 -30.64 -20.79
CA MET A 1 -28.03 -29.93 -19.89
C MET A 1 -27.20 -29.01 -20.77
N ASN A 2 -27.37 -27.69 -20.60
CA ASN A 2 -26.81 -26.69 -21.51
C ASN A 2 -25.29 -26.61 -21.38
N ILE A 3 -24.57 -26.59 -22.50
CA ILE A 3 -23.09 -26.42 -22.58
C ILE A 3 -22.61 -25.21 -21.76
N ILE A 4 -23.42 -24.16 -21.68
CA ILE A 4 -23.17 -22.95 -20.89
C ILE A 4 -23.12 -23.21 -19.38
N GLU A 5 -23.93 -24.16 -18.88
CA GLU A 5 -23.98 -24.51 -17.45
C GLU A 5 -22.77 -25.33 -17.00
N ILE A 6 -22.27 -26.20 -17.86
CA ILE A 6 -21.04 -26.98 -17.62
C ILE A 6 -19.83 -26.06 -17.55
N ASN A 7 -19.73 -25.08 -18.44
CA ASN A 7 -18.64 -24.10 -18.43
C ASN A 7 -18.63 -23.23 -17.17
N ARG A 8 -19.79 -22.80 -16.67
CA ARG A 8 -19.86 -21.99 -15.43
C ARG A 8 -19.44 -22.76 -14.18
N LYS A 9 -19.79 -24.04 -14.07
CA LYS A 9 -19.36 -24.89 -12.94
C LYS A 9 -17.84 -25.13 -12.98
N ASN A 10 -17.29 -25.41 -14.15
CA ASN A 10 -15.85 -25.62 -14.31
C ASN A 10 -15.06 -24.31 -14.04
N LEU A 11 -15.57 -23.15 -14.46
CA LEU A 11 -14.97 -21.86 -14.15
C LEU A 11 -14.93 -21.59 -12.65
N LYS A 12 -16.02 -21.88 -11.92
CA LYS A 12 -16.06 -21.71 -10.46
C LYS A 12 -15.08 -22.63 -9.74
N LEU A 13 -14.98 -23.90 -10.17
CA LEU A 13 -14.05 -24.86 -9.59
C LEU A 13 -12.59 -24.45 -9.85
N THR A 14 -12.27 -24.04 -11.08
CA THR A 14 -10.95 -23.55 -11.45
C THR A 14 -10.58 -22.32 -10.62
N GLN A 15 -11.50 -21.37 -10.44
CA GLN A 15 -11.28 -20.19 -9.62
C GLN A 15 -11.04 -20.56 -8.14
N MET A 16 -11.80 -21.51 -7.59
CA MET A 16 -11.57 -22.02 -6.22
C MET A 16 -10.17 -22.62 -6.06
N ILE A 17 -9.73 -23.43 -7.02
CA ILE A 17 -8.40 -24.06 -6.99
C ILE A 17 -7.32 -22.98 -7.06
N LEU A 18 -7.44 -22.01 -7.97
CA LEU A 18 -6.49 -20.90 -8.09
C LEU A 18 -6.42 -20.05 -6.83
N ASN A 19 -7.56 -19.75 -6.20
CA ASN A 19 -7.62 -19.04 -4.95
C ASN A 19 -6.97 -19.81 -3.79
N PHE A 20 -7.20 -21.12 -3.74
CA PHE A 20 -6.59 -22.00 -2.75
C PHE A 20 -5.07 -22.09 -2.92
N MET A 21 -4.59 -22.28 -4.15
CA MET A 21 -3.15 -22.28 -4.46
C MET A 21 -2.51 -20.91 -4.14
N GLY A 22 -3.21 -19.81 -4.46
CA GLY A 22 -2.78 -18.46 -4.10
C GLY A 22 -2.66 -18.28 -2.59
N SER A 23 -3.61 -18.81 -1.83
CA SER A 23 -3.58 -18.79 -0.36
C SER A 23 -2.42 -19.60 0.21
N ILE A 24 -2.15 -20.79 -0.29
CA ILE A 24 -1.00 -21.61 0.14
C ILE A 24 0.32 -20.87 -0.15
N LYS A 25 0.46 -20.31 -1.36
CA LYS A 25 1.65 -19.53 -1.72
C LYS A 25 1.84 -18.34 -0.76
N TYR A 26 0.78 -17.60 -0.50
CA TYR A 26 0.82 -16.44 0.36
C TYR A 26 1.16 -16.81 1.82
N TRP A 27 0.42 -17.75 2.41
CA TRP A 27 0.61 -18.13 3.81
C TRP A 27 1.87 -18.99 4.05
N GLY A 28 2.17 -19.91 3.13
CA GLY A 28 3.30 -20.82 3.32
C GLY A 28 4.63 -20.22 2.88
N ILE A 29 4.72 -19.74 1.65
CA ILE A 29 6.00 -19.33 1.05
C ILE A 29 6.31 -17.85 1.32
N ASP A 30 5.38 -16.97 1.01
CA ASP A 30 5.63 -15.53 1.08
C ASP A 30 5.71 -15.03 2.52
N CYS A 31 4.84 -15.52 3.42
CA CYS A 31 4.91 -15.16 4.84
C CYS A 31 6.22 -15.61 5.48
N PHE A 32 6.66 -16.82 5.20
CA PHE A 32 7.92 -17.32 5.75
C PHE A 32 9.12 -16.57 5.16
N LYS A 33 9.17 -16.42 3.83
CA LYS A 33 10.25 -15.74 3.12
C LYS A 33 10.45 -14.28 3.56
N TYR A 34 9.35 -13.55 3.78
CA TYR A 34 9.41 -12.13 4.11
C TYR A 34 9.20 -11.82 5.59
N ARG A 35 9.08 -12.85 6.45
CA ARG A 35 8.83 -12.70 7.90
C ARG A 35 9.78 -11.71 8.57
N LYS A 36 11.08 -11.80 8.28
CA LYS A 36 12.09 -10.91 8.85
C LYS A 36 11.89 -9.46 8.42
N ILE A 37 11.45 -9.23 7.19
CA ILE A 37 11.23 -7.87 6.64
C ILE A 37 9.94 -7.29 7.20
N THR A 38 8.87 -8.09 7.23
CA THR A 38 7.55 -7.63 7.73
C THR A 38 7.49 -7.54 9.25
N SER A 39 8.37 -8.24 9.98
CA SER A 39 8.44 -8.09 11.44
C SER A 39 8.80 -6.67 11.89
N LYS A 40 9.50 -5.90 11.07
CA LYS A 40 9.73 -4.48 11.29
C LYS A 40 8.44 -3.65 11.38
N ASN A 41 7.33 -4.16 10.84
CA ASN A 41 6.03 -3.48 10.96
C ASN A 41 5.49 -3.47 12.40
N GLN A 42 6.03 -4.30 13.29
CA GLN A 42 5.67 -4.30 14.72
C GLN A 42 6.01 -2.95 15.36
N ASP A 43 7.03 -2.25 14.87
CA ASP A 43 7.42 -0.92 15.34
C ASP A 43 6.31 0.12 15.10
N LEU A 44 5.35 -0.18 14.20
CA LEU A 44 4.21 0.69 13.92
C LEU A 44 3.06 0.50 14.93
N LYS A 45 3.14 -0.54 15.77
CA LYS A 45 2.10 -0.82 16.74
C LYS A 45 2.16 0.22 17.87
N ASN A 46 1.01 0.82 18.18
CA ASN A 46 0.85 1.81 19.27
C ASN A 46 1.70 3.08 19.13
N ILE A 47 2.19 3.39 17.92
CA ILE A 47 3.02 4.57 17.68
C ILE A 47 2.20 5.87 17.57
N CYS A 48 0.90 5.77 17.30
CA CYS A 48 -0.01 6.92 17.28
C CYS A 48 -0.36 7.31 18.72
N GLN A 49 0.02 8.51 19.12
CA GLN A 49 -0.28 9.07 20.44
C GLN A 49 -1.57 9.89 20.44
N LEU A 50 -2.05 10.27 19.26
CA LEU A 50 -3.26 11.07 19.10
C LEU A 50 -4.47 10.17 18.80
N ASN A 51 -5.63 10.54 19.33
CA ASN A 51 -6.90 9.83 19.09
C ASN A 51 -7.47 10.08 17.68
N THR A 52 -6.86 10.98 16.91
CA THR A 52 -7.34 11.38 15.57
C THR A 52 -6.21 11.32 14.58
N CYS A 53 -6.48 10.71 13.42
CA CYS A 53 -5.57 10.65 12.28
C CYS A 53 -6.27 11.25 11.05
N TYR A 54 -5.54 12.02 10.26
CA TYR A 54 -6.04 12.63 9.02
C TYR A 54 -5.48 11.88 7.82
N ILE A 55 -6.35 11.47 6.88
CA ILE A 55 -5.94 10.78 5.65
C ILE A 55 -6.13 11.74 4.48
N LEU A 56 -5.05 12.05 3.78
CA LEU A 56 -5.06 12.93 2.60
C LEU A 56 -4.87 12.10 1.33
N GLY A 57 -5.88 12.13 0.47
CA GLY A 57 -5.82 11.58 -0.88
C GLY A 57 -5.39 12.62 -1.92
N ASN A 58 -5.45 12.25 -3.21
CA ASN A 58 -5.08 13.12 -4.35
C ASN A 58 -6.32 13.75 -5.03
N GLY A 59 -7.44 13.83 -4.33
CA GLY A 59 -8.69 14.37 -4.89
C GLY A 59 -8.63 15.89 -5.12
N PRO A 60 -9.49 16.42 -6.03
CA PRO A 60 -9.56 17.86 -6.31
C PRO A 60 -9.87 18.72 -5.07
N SER A 61 -10.57 18.16 -4.08
CA SER A 61 -10.91 18.82 -2.81
C SER A 61 -9.68 19.19 -1.97
N LEU A 62 -8.52 18.59 -2.27
CA LEU A 62 -7.28 18.90 -1.57
C LEU A 62 -6.88 20.38 -1.69
N LYS A 63 -7.27 21.05 -2.78
CA LYS A 63 -7.01 22.47 -3.01
C LYS A 63 -7.68 23.38 -1.98
N ASN A 64 -8.74 22.88 -1.33
CA ASN A 64 -9.53 23.64 -0.36
C ASN A 64 -9.16 23.31 1.10
N VAL A 65 -8.16 22.44 1.31
CA VAL A 65 -7.72 22.07 2.65
C VAL A 65 -6.74 23.10 3.18
N ASP A 66 -7.07 23.68 4.32
CA ASP A 66 -6.11 24.52 5.06
C ASP A 66 -5.06 23.62 5.74
N ILE A 67 -3.88 23.58 5.14
CA ILE A 67 -2.76 22.76 5.61
C ILE A 67 -2.28 23.17 7.00
N SER A 68 -2.47 24.42 7.39
CA SER A 68 -2.06 24.92 8.72
C SER A 68 -2.75 24.17 9.86
N LEU A 69 -3.98 23.69 9.63
CA LEU A 69 -4.76 22.91 10.59
C LEU A 69 -4.20 21.50 10.84
N LEU A 70 -3.30 21.04 9.97
CA LEU A 70 -2.70 19.70 10.05
C LEU A 70 -1.35 19.72 10.78
N GLN A 71 -0.83 20.88 11.14
CA GLN A 71 0.42 20.97 11.89
C GLN A 71 0.31 20.28 13.24
N GLY A 72 1.30 19.42 13.55
CA GLY A 72 1.31 18.62 14.78
C GLY A 72 0.27 17.52 14.87
N LYS A 73 -0.44 17.21 13.78
CA LYS A 73 -1.40 16.11 13.70
C LYS A 73 -0.76 14.87 13.09
N ASP A 74 -1.32 13.70 13.43
CA ASP A 74 -0.97 12.46 12.74
C ASP A 74 -1.62 12.47 11.35
N VAL A 75 -0.79 12.63 10.31
CA VAL A 75 -1.25 12.68 8.92
C VAL A 75 -0.72 11.48 8.15
N ILE A 76 -1.63 10.82 7.41
CA ILE A 76 -1.32 9.79 6.44
C ILE A 76 -1.61 10.34 5.04
N THR A 77 -0.66 10.20 4.13
CA THR A 77 -0.85 10.53 2.72
C THR A 77 -0.77 9.28 1.87
N VAL A 78 -1.37 9.31 0.67
CA VAL A 78 -1.45 8.12 -0.19
C VAL A 78 -1.03 8.39 -1.62
N ASN A 79 -0.50 7.36 -2.27
CA ASN A 79 -0.25 7.31 -3.71
C ASN A 79 0.59 8.49 -4.22
N LYS A 80 0.10 9.22 -5.24
CA LYS A 80 0.83 10.31 -5.89
C LYS A 80 0.90 11.61 -5.07
N PHE A 81 0.44 11.63 -3.82
CA PHE A 81 0.52 12.81 -2.97
C PHE A 81 1.96 13.32 -2.81
N ILE A 82 2.94 12.42 -2.83
CA ILE A 82 4.38 12.75 -2.76
C ILE A 82 4.85 13.70 -3.89
N LYS A 83 4.13 13.71 -5.03
CA LYS A 83 4.43 14.61 -6.18
C LYS A 83 3.88 16.02 -5.99
N THR A 84 3.10 16.27 -4.95
CA THR A 84 2.53 17.60 -4.69
C THR A 84 3.45 18.42 -3.80
N ASN A 85 3.44 19.75 -4.00
CA ASN A 85 4.15 20.70 -3.12
C ASN A 85 3.62 20.65 -1.67
N LEU A 86 2.43 20.08 -1.46
CA LEU A 86 1.84 19.94 -0.14
C LEU A 86 2.55 18.87 0.70
N PHE A 87 3.23 17.91 0.07
CA PHE A 87 3.95 16.85 0.79
C PHE A 87 4.99 17.43 1.74
N GLU A 88 5.79 18.39 1.26
CA GLU A 88 6.81 19.07 2.06
C GLU A 88 6.21 19.93 3.18
N GLN A 89 5.05 20.53 2.94
CA GLN A 89 4.37 21.39 3.92
C GLN A 89 3.70 20.57 5.02
N VAL A 90 3.05 19.46 4.64
CA VAL A 90 2.33 18.56 5.55
C VAL A 90 3.29 17.74 6.41
N LYS A 91 4.43 17.32 5.84
CA LYS A 91 5.39 16.38 6.47
C LYS A 91 4.68 15.19 7.07
N PRO A 92 4.02 14.35 6.25
CA PRO A 92 3.15 13.30 6.75
C PRO A 92 3.93 12.30 7.61
N LYS A 93 3.31 11.80 8.66
CA LYS A 93 3.89 10.74 9.50
C LYS A 93 4.03 9.43 8.72
N TYR A 94 3.03 9.14 7.88
CA TYR A 94 3.02 7.96 7.02
C TYR A 94 2.66 8.31 5.58
N HIS A 95 3.34 7.65 4.65
CA HIS A 95 2.98 7.67 3.23
C HIS A 95 2.74 6.26 2.73
N VAL A 96 1.53 5.98 2.20
CA VAL A 96 1.07 4.62 1.86
C VAL A 96 0.93 4.48 0.36
N VAL A 97 1.61 3.47 -0.24
CA VAL A 97 1.52 3.13 -1.66
C VAL A 97 1.40 1.62 -1.82
N ILE A 98 0.18 1.14 -2.03
CA ILE A 98 -0.13 -0.28 -2.16
C ILE A 98 -0.31 -0.69 -3.63
N ASP A 99 -0.72 0.24 -4.49
CA ASP A 99 -0.84 -0.01 -5.92
C ASP A 99 0.54 -0.14 -6.57
N LYS A 100 0.77 -1.27 -7.24
CA LYS A 100 2.05 -1.59 -7.87
C LYS A 100 2.40 -0.63 -8.99
N TYR A 101 1.43 -0.23 -9.81
CA TYR A 101 1.69 0.66 -10.96
C TYR A 101 2.01 2.08 -10.50
N ILE A 102 1.27 2.59 -9.52
CA ILE A 102 1.58 3.88 -8.90
C ILE A 102 2.95 3.85 -8.25
N LEU A 103 3.27 2.77 -7.52
CA LEU A 103 4.56 2.59 -6.86
C LEU A 103 5.74 2.64 -7.86
N GLU A 104 5.61 2.00 -9.02
CA GLU A 104 6.62 2.04 -10.08
C GLU A 104 6.82 3.47 -10.60
N GLU A 105 5.71 4.20 -10.83
CA GLU A 105 5.72 5.58 -11.35
C GLU A 105 6.40 6.58 -10.40
N ILE A 106 6.21 6.44 -9.08
CA ILE A 106 6.72 7.39 -8.08
C ILE A 106 7.93 6.86 -7.32
N SER A 107 8.53 5.78 -7.77
CA SER A 107 9.62 5.10 -7.06
C SER A 107 10.85 5.96 -6.84
N GLU A 108 11.16 6.88 -7.76
CA GLU A 108 12.27 7.81 -7.65
C GLU A 108 12.01 8.90 -6.60
N ASP A 109 10.77 9.40 -6.54
CA ASP A 109 10.36 10.38 -5.54
C ASP A 109 10.43 9.78 -4.14
N ILE A 110 9.97 8.52 -3.97
CA ILE A 110 10.08 7.77 -2.72
C ILE A 110 11.55 7.59 -2.34
N GLU A 111 12.42 7.21 -3.27
CA GLU A 111 13.83 6.98 -2.98
C GLU A 111 14.52 8.27 -2.56
N ARG A 112 14.27 9.38 -3.26
CA ARG A 112 14.77 10.71 -2.89
C ARG A 112 14.37 11.09 -1.47
N GLU A 113 13.10 10.88 -1.12
CA GLU A 113 12.60 11.20 0.21
C GLU A 113 13.18 10.27 1.30
N LEU A 114 13.38 8.99 0.99
CA LEU A 114 14.00 8.02 1.91
C LEU A 114 15.49 8.31 2.16
N GLN A 115 16.17 8.98 1.25
CA GLN A 115 17.58 9.40 1.40
C GLN A 115 17.72 10.66 2.26
N ARG A 116 16.67 11.46 2.43
CA ARG A 116 16.69 12.68 3.24
C ARG A 116 16.87 12.35 4.71
N THR A 117 17.75 13.06 5.37
CA THR A 117 18.04 12.91 6.81
C THR A 117 17.11 13.78 7.68
N ASP A 118 16.53 14.81 7.11
CA ASP A 118 15.60 15.75 7.78
C ASP A 118 14.13 15.32 7.74
N SER A 119 13.84 14.18 7.08
CA SER A 119 12.49 13.63 6.99
C SER A 119 12.28 12.46 7.96
N SER A 120 11.14 12.45 8.63
CA SER A 120 10.69 11.38 9.53
C SER A 120 9.57 10.51 8.94
N THR A 121 9.10 10.81 7.73
CA THR A 121 8.01 10.08 7.07
C THR A 121 8.34 8.60 6.91
N ILE A 122 7.45 7.74 7.40
CA ILE A 122 7.53 6.28 7.22
C ILE A 122 6.72 5.90 5.98
N PHE A 123 7.35 5.16 5.08
CA PHE A 123 6.73 4.68 3.86
C PHE A 123 6.19 3.27 4.04
N ILE A 124 4.89 3.08 3.79
CA ILE A 124 4.22 1.77 3.81
C ILE A 124 3.95 1.36 2.37
N LEU A 125 4.72 0.39 1.87
CA LEU A 125 4.82 0.08 0.46
C LEU A 125 4.32 -1.34 0.15
N HIS A 126 3.84 -1.55 -1.07
CA HIS A 126 3.54 -2.89 -1.56
C HIS A 126 4.81 -3.76 -1.59
N ARG A 127 4.66 -5.08 -1.36
CA ARG A 127 5.77 -6.05 -1.33
C ARG A 127 6.68 -6.05 -2.55
N SER A 128 6.19 -5.63 -3.72
CA SER A 128 7.02 -5.54 -4.94
C SER A 128 8.22 -4.61 -4.77
N ALA A 129 8.13 -3.66 -3.86
CA ALA A 129 9.17 -2.68 -3.56
C ALA A 129 10.30 -3.19 -2.66
N ILE A 130 10.18 -4.40 -2.09
CA ILE A 130 11.14 -4.92 -1.11
C ILE A 130 12.57 -4.89 -1.65
N LYS A 131 12.79 -5.38 -2.88
CA LYS A 131 14.14 -5.46 -3.48
C LYS A 131 14.83 -4.08 -3.53
N ARG A 132 14.06 -3.03 -3.81
CA ARG A 132 14.57 -1.67 -3.97
C ARG A 132 14.76 -0.96 -2.63
N PHE A 133 13.79 -1.08 -1.72
CA PHE A 133 13.68 -0.20 -0.56
C PHE A 133 13.97 -0.86 0.79
N GLN A 134 14.21 -2.18 0.90
CA GLN A 134 14.47 -2.85 2.18
C GLN A 134 15.71 -2.34 2.94
N LYS A 135 16.63 -1.69 2.24
CA LYS A 135 17.82 -1.06 2.82
C LYS A 135 17.52 0.17 3.67
N TYR A 136 16.35 0.80 3.48
CA TYR A 136 15.98 2.03 4.19
C TYR A 136 15.19 1.71 5.47
N ASN A 137 15.59 2.32 6.59
CA ASN A 137 14.95 2.09 7.89
C ASN A 137 13.52 2.63 7.97
N ARG A 138 13.16 3.62 7.15
CA ARG A 138 11.83 4.23 7.08
C ARG A 138 10.88 3.51 6.11
N ALA A 139 11.32 2.45 5.44
CA ALA A 139 10.46 1.64 4.57
C ALA A 139 9.84 0.46 5.34
N ARG A 140 8.54 0.28 5.21
CA ARG A 140 7.72 -0.83 5.71
C ARG A 140 6.99 -1.47 4.55
N PHE A 141 6.69 -2.76 4.64
CA PHE A 141 6.12 -3.49 3.52
C PHE A 141 4.86 -4.24 3.92
N VAL A 142 3.83 -4.14 3.09
CA VAL A 142 2.59 -4.87 3.25
C VAL A 142 2.48 -5.98 2.21
N MET A 143 1.96 -7.11 2.66
CA MET A 143 1.69 -8.28 1.84
C MET A 143 0.22 -8.24 1.46
N SER A 144 -0.14 -7.62 0.33
CA SER A 144 -1.52 -7.62 -0.14
C SER A 144 -1.83 -8.86 -0.98
N LEU A 145 -2.99 -9.45 -0.75
CA LEU A 145 -3.56 -10.49 -1.63
C LEU A 145 -4.20 -9.77 -2.82
N GLN A 146 -3.49 -9.67 -3.92
CA GLN A 146 -4.00 -9.06 -5.16
C GLN A 146 -4.90 -9.99 -5.99
N ASN A 147 -5.65 -10.90 -5.40
CA ASN A 147 -6.41 -11.90 -6.16
C ASN A 147 -7.94 -11.73 -6.11
N GLY A 148 -8.47 -10.56 -5.81
CA GLY A 148 -9.93 -10.47 -5.61
C GLY A 148 -10.68 -9.36 -6.34
N PHE A 149 -10.03 -8.33 -6.83
CA PHE A 149 -10.75 -7.13 -7.30
C PHE A 149 -10.63 -6.80 -8.80
N GLU A 150 -9.81 -7.50 -9.55
CA GLU A 150 -9.69 -7.23 -11.00
C GLU A 150 -10.84 -7.81 -11.86
N ASN A 151 -11.74 -8.62 -11.30
CA ASN A 151 -12.83 -9.25 -12.05
C ASN A 151 -14.24 -8.69 -11.79
N SER A 152 -14.38 -7.58 -11.10
CA SER A 152 -15.70 -6.97 -10.88
C SER A 152 -16.16 -6.01 -12.00
N SER A 153 -15.34 -5.78 -13.03
CA SER A 153 -15.68 -4.90 -14.16
C SER A 153 -16.32 -5.61 -15.36
N VAL A 154 -16.70 -6.88 -15.23
CA VAL A 154 -17.33 -7.67 -16.33
C VAL A 154 -18.80 -7.99 -16.02
N LEU A 155 -19.48 -7.17 -15.23
CA LEU A 155 -20.94 -7.23 -15.08
C LEU A 155 -21.54 -5.83 -15.20
N GLN A 156 -21.58 -5.33 -16.42
CA GLN A 156 -22.58 -4.41 -16.95
C GLN A 156 -23.08 -4.93 -18.29
#